data_2a87442f4a54355804c9dab247539465
#
_entry.id   2a87442f4a54355804c9dab247539465
#
_cell.length_a   1.000
_cell.length_b   1.000
_cell.length_c   1.000
_cell.angle_alpha   90.00
_cell.angle_beta   90.00
_cell.angle_gamma   90.00
#
_symmetry.space_group_name_H-M   'P 1'
#
loop_
_entity.id
_entity.type
_entity.pdbx_description
1 polymer ?
#
loop_
_entity_poly.entity_id
_entity_poly.type
_entity_poly.pdbx_seq_one_letter_code
_entity_poly.pdbx_strand_id
1 'polypeptide(L)'
;MMLVLFLVIFVTIKLNQLMQLTRAASSVDGQTVRLTERLSNNMFSMVGFEKKYLISRDNDFYRRFLRIKNDFNTDLQQLRLLMAGSEKNKNFSETRGLCDEYFSIFTSEIENIKKGKKYAYGNYQTQKEKIIEKINKNFKEINWTARSDRDEKIQISSQISYNVLITTSIAAGLSIFFGILISFFNTRIINRSILLLQKKTKDIAEGKFEKISGIDSPPEIKELAHDFNIMCDRLRELDELKEDFISHVSHELRTPLTAIREASGLLIEGAFADEPKSSQELLTIVKEECERLIVSVNRILDLSRMEAKMMDYQFNRVSPIYYIRKCLLKLAPIAKRKNIILKLRRQKHLPDIRMDTERIIQLLDNLVGNALKFTDEGGSVIVEVLLKNYARKMIQVSISDTGCGIHKENMENIFKKFKRIECGQNTARGTGLGLSIAKYVITAHGGEIWVESTLGKGSTFFFSLPAA
;
A
#
# COMPACT_ATOMS: atom_id res chain seq x y z
N MET A 1 -16.02 -5.46 13.53
CA MET A 1 -16.95 -4.32 13.32
C MET A 1 -18.41 -4.69 13.52
N MET A 2 -18.97 -5.74 12.87
CA MET A 2 -20.37 -6.16 13.04
C MET A 2 -20.77 -6.48 14.50
N LEU A 3 -19.93 -7.19 15.24
CA LEU A 3 -20.21 -7.58 16.63
C LEU A 3 -20.29 -6.39 17.58
N VAL A 4 -19.43 -5.40 17.39
CA VAL A 4 -19.47 -4.13 18.17
C VAL A 4 -20.71 -3.32 17.85
N LEU A 5 -21.11 -3.24 16.57
CA LEU A 5 -22.32 -2.55 16.16
C LEU A 5 -23.56 -3.22 16.76
N PHE A 6 -23.65 -4.53 16.75
CA PHE A 6 -24.73 -5.30 17.37
C PHE A 6 -24.80 -5.05 18.88
N LEU A 7 -23.65 -5.07 19.56
CA LEU A 7 -23.58 -4.79 21.00
C LEU A 7 -24.07 -3.38 21.34
N VAL A 8 -23.66 -2.38 20.56
CA VAL A 8 -24.09 -0.98 20.76
C VAL A 8 -25.61 -0.86 20.60
N ILE A 9 -26.18 -1.47 19.56
CA ILE A 9 -27.63 -1.46 19.32
C ILE A 9 -28.36 -2.16 20.47
N PHE A 10 -27.90 -3.34 20.90
CA PHE A 10 -28.49 -4.09 22.00
C PHE A 10 -28.50 -3.27 23.30
N VAL A 11 -27.35 -2.69 23.68
CA VAL A 11 -27.21 -1.88 24.89
C VAL A 11 -28.12 -0.66 24.82
N THR A 12 -28.19 0.02 23.67
CA THR A 12 -29.05 1.22 23.51
C THR A 12 -30.52 0.89 23.67
N ILE A 13 -31.01 -0.22 23.11
CA ILE A 13 -32.38 -0.68 23.26
C ILE A 13 -32.68 -0.97 24.74
N LYS A 14 -31.81 -1.71 25.42
CA LYS A 14 -31.99 -2.08 26.83
C LYS A 14 -31.94 -0.88 27.78
N LEU A 15 -31.04 0.08 27.51
CA LEU A 15 -30.95 1.33 28.26
C LEU A 15 -32.22 2.17 28.12
N ASN A 16 -32.78 2.22 26.92
CA ASN A 16 -34.03 2.94 26.69
C ASN A 16 -35.22 2.30 27.43
N GLN A 17 -35.30 0.95 27.40
CA GLN A 17 -36.28 0.18 28.16
C GLN A 17 -36.16 0.44 29.68
N LEU A 18 -34.93 0.44 30.20
CA LEU A 18 -34.62 0.73 31.59
C LEU A 18 -35.08 2.16 32.00
N MET A 19 -34.76 3.16 31.16
CA MET A 19 -35.17 4.54 31.41
C MET A 19 -36.69 4.70 31.47
N GLN A 20 -37.42 4.03 30.57
CA GLN A 20 -38.90 4.08 30.58
C GLN A 20 -39.49 3.46 31.85
N LEU A 21 -39.01 2.28 32.25
CA LEU A 21 -39.46 1.61 33.48
C LEU A 21 -39.17 2.44 34.73
N THR A 22 -37.97 2.97 34.83
CA THR A 22 -37.54 3.79 35.99
C THR A 22 -38.37 5.09 36.08
N ARG A 23 -38.63 5.75 34.92
CA ARG A 23 -39.52 6.92 34.89
C ARG A 23 -40.94 6.56 35.33
N ALA A 24 -41.54 5.49 34.84
CA ALA A 24 -42.85 5.05 35.19
C ALA A 24 -42.96 4.73 36.69
N ALA A 25 -42.01 3.98 37.25
CA ALA A 25 -41.97 3.65 38.67
C ALA A 25 -41.81 4.89 39.56
N SER A 26 -41.00 5.86 39.18
CA SER A 26 -40.69 7.05 39.99
C SER A 26 -41.75 8.15 39.83
N SER A 27 -42.22 8.43 38.61
CA SER A 27 -43.11 9.58 38.36
C SER A 27 -44.56 9.27 38.56
N VAL A 28 -45.07 8.16 38.02
CA VAL A 28 -46.52 7.84 38.09
C VAL A 28 -46.83 7.09 39.38
N ASP A 29 -46.24 5.90 39.56
CA ASP A 29 -46.59 5.07 40.72
C ASP A 29 -46.10 5.69 42.04
N GLY A 30 -44.91 6.31 42.08
CA GLY A 30 -44.40 7.01 43.25
C GLY A 30 -45.23 8.25 43.63
N GLN A 31 -45.77 8.98 42.67
CA GLN A 31 -46.69 10.12 42.97
C GLN A 31 -48.05 9.62 43.40
N THR A 32 -48.56 8.55 42.80
CA THR A 32 -49.85 7.94 43.23
C THR A 32 -49.81 7.50 44.68
N VAL A 33 -48.72 6.82 45.10
CA VAL A 33 -48.52 6.43 46.50
C VAL A 33 -48.54 7.65 47.44
N ARG A 34 -47.77 8.69 47.14
CA ARG A 34 -47.72 9.92 47.97
C ARG A 34 -49.05 10.63 48.04
N LEU A 35 -49.76 10.76 46.92
CA LEU A 35 -51.07 11.44 46.89
C LEU A 35 -52.11 10.67 47.66
N THR A 36 -52.19 9.34 47.54
CA THR A 36 -53.14 8.51 48.28
C THR A 36 -52.90 8.53 49.78
N GLU A 37 -51.63 8.53 50.23
CA GLU A 37 -51.30 8.71 51.66
C GLU A 37 -51.68 10.08 52.15
N ARG A 38 -51.44 11.14 51.38
CA ARG A 38 -51.87 12.52 51.77
C ARG A 38 -53.36 12.69 51.79
N LEU A 39 -54.10 12.14 50.82
CA LEU A 39 -55.53 12.11 50.78
C LEU A 39 -56.12 11.37 51.99
N SER A 40 -55.58 10.21 52.35
CA SER A 40 -55.99 9.46 53.50
C SER A 40 -55.80 10.27 54.82
N ASN A 41 -54.63 10.91 54.98
CA ASN A 41 -54.30 11.74 56.12
C ASN A 41 -55.19 13.00 56.19
N ASN A 42 -55.44 13.66 55.05
CA ASN A 42 -56.35 14.81 54.97
C ASN A 42 -57.79 14.44 55.32
N MET A 43 -58.27 13.27 54.84
CA MET A 43 -59.60 12.74 55.19
C MET A 43 -59.70 12.50 56.69
N PHE A 44 -58.70 11.86 57.30
CA PHE A 44 -58.68 11.64 58.74
C PHE A 44 -58.70 12.98 59.55
N SER A 45 -57.93 13.96 59.09
CA SER A 45 -57.90 15.32 59.70
C SER A 45 -59.19 16.05 59.54
N MET A 46 -59.82 15.96 58.35
CA MET A 46 -61.17 16.54 58.12
C MET A 46 -62.19 15.97 59.06
N VAL A 47 -62.27 14.65 59.23
CA VAL A 47 -63.17 13.97 60.18
C VAL A 47 -62.90 14.43 61.59
N GLY A 48 -61.67 14.62 62.00
CA GLY A 48 -61.30 15.13 63.31
C GLY A 48 -61.83 16.58 63.57
N PHE A 49 -61.66 17.47 62.59
CA PHE A 49 -62.15 18.85 62.70
C PHE A 49 -63.65 18.92 62.61
N GLU A 50 -64.26 18.10 61.77
CA GLU A 50 -65.73 17.94 61.74
C GLU A 50 -66.29 17.58 63.10
N LYS A 51 -65.81 16.48 63.75
CA LYS A 51 -66.26 16.05 65.06
C LYS A 51 -66.11 17.17 66.10
N LYS A 52 -64.98 17.87 66.14
CA LYS A 52 -64.75 19.02 67.04
C LYS A 52 -65.68 20.14 66.77
N TYR A 53 -65.98 20.51 65.53
CA TYR A 53 -66.93 21.53 65.16
C TYR A 53 -68.37 21.17 65.62
N LEU A 54 -68.77 19.93 65.37
CA LEU A 54 -70.14 19.47 65.77
C LEU A 54 -70.35 19.52 67.30
N ILE A 55 -69.29 19.29 68.09
CA ILE A 55 -69.37 19.34 69.59
C ILE A 55 -69.25 20.77 70.07
N SER A 56 -68.23 21.52 69.68
CA SER A 56 -67.88 22.83 70.26
C SER A 56 -68.68 24.01 69.62
N ARG A 57 -69.19 23.86 68.41
CA ARG A 57 -69.77 24.92 67.55
C ARG A 57 -68.81 26.06 67.26
N ASP A 58 -67.48 25.87 67.49
CA ASP A 58 -66.47 26.87 67.21
C ASP A 58 -66.14 26.92 65.70
N ASN A 59 -66.35 28.13 65.12
CA ASN A 59 -66.07 28.36 63.68
C ASN A 59 -64.62 28.20 63.24
N ASP A 60 -63.70 28.18 64.20
CA ASP A 60 -62.30 27.96 63.83
C ASP A 60 -62.09 26.53 63.33
N PHE A 61 -62.72 25.52 63.95
CA PHE A 61 -62.64 24.12 63.46
C PHE A 61 -63.30 23.96 62.09
N TYR A 62 -64.40 24.70 61.84
CA TYR A 62 -65.01 24.68 60.50
C TYR A 62 -64.12 25.31 59.41
N ARG A 63 -63.45 26.43 59.73
CA ARG A 63 -62.53 27.07 58.83
C ARG A 63 -61.33 26.12 58.49
N ARG A 64 -60.80 25.41 59.48
CA ARG A 64 -59.75 24.42 59.29
C ARG A 64 -60.19 23.23 58.43
N PHE A 65 -61.43 22.75 58.66
CA PHE A 65 -62.03 21.73 57.81
C PHE A 65 -62.13 22.21 56.36
N LEU A 66 -62.55 23.39 56.07
CA LEU A 66 -62.66 23.93 54.70
C LEU A 66 -61.30 24.08 54.00
N ARG A 67 -60.28 24.47 54.77
CA ARG A 67 -58.94 24.57 54.23
C ARG A 67 -58.41 23.15 53.76
N ILE A 68 -58.52 22.17 54.63
CA ILE A 68 -58.07 20.81 54.30
C ILE A 68 -58.94 20.22 53.17
N LYS A 69 -60.24 20.53 53.11
CA LYS A 69 -61.12 20.14 52.02
C LYS A 69 -60.65 20.68 50.68
N ASN A 70 -60.18 21.92 50.62
CA ASN A 70 -59.59 22.47 49.37
C ASN A 70 -58.28 21.75 48.96
N ASP A 71 -57.36 21.50 49.91
CA ASP A 71 -56.14 20.73 49.67
C ASP A 71 -56.45 19.32 49.22
N PHE A 72 -57.41 18.67 49.86
CA PHE A 72 -57.94 17.35 49.50
C PHE A 72 -58.47 17.30 48.06
N ASN A 73 -59.28 18.29 47.68
CA ASN A 73 -59.85 18.37 46.34
C ASN A 73 -58.73 18.58 45.26
N THR A 74 -57.71 19.39 45.59
CA THR A 74 -56.56 19.60 44.72
C THR A 74 -55.75 18.29 44.50
N ASP A 75 -55.52 17.58 45.62
CA ASP A 75 -54.84 16.30 45.59
C ASP A 75 -55.62 15.21 44.83
N LEU A 76 -56.97 15.23 45.00
CA LEU A 76 -57.88 14.34 44.31
C LEU A 76 -57.85 14.58 42.78
N GLN A 77 -57.82 15.86 42.37
CA GLN A 77 -57.72 16.21 40.96
C GLN A 77 -56.34 15.74 40.36
N GLN A 78 -55.26 15.94 41.09
CA GLN A 78 -53.90 15.43 40.65
C GLN A 78 -53.95 13.93 40.54
N LEU A 79 -54.51 13.20 41.50
CA LEU A 79 -54.59 11.74 41.44
C LEU A 79 -55.41 11.28 40.22
N ARG A 80 -56.49 12.00 39.88
CA ARG A 80 -57.32 11.75 38.68
C ARG A 80 -56.46 11.80 37.40
N LEU A 81 -55.60 12.82 37.26
CA LEU A 81 -54.73 12.97 36.09
C LEU A 81 -53.74 11.81 35.97
N LEU A 82 -53.20 11.34 37.09
CA LEU A 82 -52.27 10.21 37.10
C LEU A 82 -52.94 8.88 36.78
N MET A 83 -54.22 8.72 37.09
CA MET A 83 -55.01 7.51 36.88
C MET A 83 -55.76 7.49 35.53
N ALA A 84 -55.75 8.59 34.77
CA ALA A 84 -56.41 8.71 33.48
C ALA A 84 -55.80 7.70 32.49
N GLY A 85 -56.61 6.75 31.99
CA GLY A 85 -56.16 5.70 31.04
C GLY A 85 -55.77 4.36 31.67
N SER A 86 -55.86 4.20 33.00
CA SER A 86 -55.60 2.92 33.66
C SER A 86 -56.89 2.20 34.09
N GLU A 87 -56.87 0.87 34.19
CA GLU A 87 -58.00 0.08 34.78
C GLU A 87 -58.34 0.49 36.21
N LYS A 88 -57.43 1.18 36.90
CA LYS A 88 -57.59 1.76 38.25
C LYS A 88 -58.57 2.91 38.32
N ASN A 89 -59.01 3.41 37.17
CA ASN A 89 -60.00 4.54 37.10
C ASN A 89 -61.37 4.20 37.71
N LYS A 90 -61.72 2.91 37.76
CA LYS A 90 -63.00 2.48 38.36
C LYS A 90 -63.02 2.71 39.87
N ASN A 91 -62.04 2.28 40.63
CA ASN A 91 -61.91 2.45 42.07
C ASN A 91 -61.75 3.94 42.42
N PHE A 92 -61.11 4.74 41.60
CA PHE A 92 -61.04 6.19 41.80
C PHE A 92 -62.36 6.88 41.57
N SER A 93 -63.15 6.50 40.54
CA SER A 93 -64.44 7.07 40.26
C SER A 93 -65.43 6.79 41.40
N GLU A 94 -65.40 5.57 41.93
CA GLU A 94 -66.19 5.18 43.09
C GLU A 94 -65.81 6.02 44.34
N THR A 95 -64.52 6.16 44.60
CA THR A 95 -63.95 6.92 45.72
C THR A 95 -64.40 8.39 45.67
N ARG A 96 -64.35 8.98 44.46
CA ARG A 96 -64.78 10.34 44.23
C ARG A 96 -66.29 10.51 44.55
N GLY A 97 -67.17 9.59 44.09
CA GLY A 97 -68.60 9.59 44.39
C GLY A 97 -68.86 9.53 45.90
N LEU A 98 -68.09 8.67 46.60
CA LEU A 98 -68.23 8.57 48.08
C LEU A 98 -67.75 9.86 48.79
N CYS A 99 -66.72 10.54 48.29
CA CYS A 99 -66.27 11.82 48.81
C CYS A 99 -67.37 12.92 48.65
N ASP A 100 -67.96 12.99 47.45
CA ASP A 100 -69.02 13.94 47.16
C ASP A 100 -70.26 13.66 48.05
N GLU A 101 -70.60 12.39 48.26
CA GLU A 101 -71.65 11.97 49.18
C GLU A 101 -71.37 12.39 50.63
N TYR A 102 -70.16 12.12 51.15
CA TYR A 102 -69.72 12.56 52.47
C TYR A 102 -69.85 14.07 52.65
N PHE A 103 -69.40 14.88 51.72
CA PHE A 103 -69.47 16.33 51.76
C PHE A 103 -70.91 16.84 51.69
N SER A 104 -71.79 16.19 50.93
CA SER A 104 -73.22 16.52 50.86
C SER A 104 -73.90 16.26 52.18
N ILE A 105 -73.67 15.09 52.81
CA ILE A 105 -74.17 14.72 54.10
C ILE A 105 -73.77 15.76 55.16
N PHE A 106 -72.44 16.10 55.21
CA PHE A 106 -71.94 17.07 56.18
C PHE A 106 -72.50 18.49 55.94
N THR A 107 -72.64 18.92 54.71
CA THR A 107 -73.27 20.21 54.38
C THR A 107 -74.74 20.28 54.86
N SER A 108 -75.49 19.22 54.63
CA SER A 108 -76.90 19.10 55.06
C SER A 108 -77.04 19.11 56.61
N GLU A 109 -76.08 18.45 57.28
CA GLU A 109 -76.05 18.46 58.77
C GLU A 109 -75.76 19.86 59.30
N ILE A 110 -74.82 20.61 58.72
CA ILE A 110 -74.54 21.99 59.10
C ILE A 110 -75.74 22.90 58.87
N GLU A 111 -76.48 22.76 57.76
CA GLU A 111 -77.66 23.55 57.49
C GLU A 111 -78.76 23.29 58.51
N ASN A 112 -79.00 22.05 58.89
CA ASN A 112 -79.99 21.70 59.91
C ASN A 112 -79.57 22.27 61.27
N ILE A 113 -78.34 22.24 61.65
CA ILE A 113 -77.84 22.84 62.86
C ILE A 113 -78.06 24.37 62.86
N LYS A 114 -77.77 25.08 61.78
CA LYS A 114 -77.92 26.51 61.63
C LYS A 114 -79.42 26.93 61.66
N LYS A 115 -80.30 26.07 61.17
CA LYS A 115 -81.79 26.31 61.19
C LYS A 115 -82.45 25.91 62.49
N GLY A 116 -81.71 25.41 63.49
CA GLY A 116 -82.24 25.01 64.80
C GLY A 116 -83.17 23.79 64.75
N LYS A 117 -83.16 23.02 63.69
CA LYS A 117 -84.04 21.83 63.57
C LYS A 117 -83.50 20.70 64.41
N LYS A 118 -84.41 19.94 65.07
CA LYS A 118 -84.06 18.66 65.71
C LYS A 118 -83.61 17.72 64.61
N TYR A 119 -82.31 17.27 64.63
CA TYR A 119 -81.80 16.33 63.70
C TYR A 119 -81.26 15.07 64.43
N ALA A 120 -81.39 13.94 63.75
CA ALA A 120 -80.93 12.67 64.32
C ALA A 120 -79.42 12.49 64.16
N TYR A 121 -78.63 13.08 65.08
CA TYR A 121 -77.15 13.06 65.06
C TYR A 121 -76.61 11.66 64.81
N GLY A 122 -77.16 10.64 65.49
CA GLY A 122 -76.65 9.23 65.30
C GLY A 122 -76.75 8.67 63.87
N ASN A 123 -77.82 9.04 63.13
CA ASN A 123 -78.00 8.58 61.77
C ASN A 123 -76.97 9.21 60.82
N TYR A 124 -76.76 10.52 60.94
CA TYR A 124 -75.67 11.17 60.13
C TYR A 124 -74.33 10.65 60.44
N GLN A 125 -73.98 10.39 61.68
CA GLN A 125 -72.73 9.87 62.14
C GLN A 125 -72.46 8.45 61.58
N THR A 126 -73.43 7.57 61.70
CA THR A 126 -73.34 6.18 61.20
C THR A 126 -73.19 6.12 59.69
N GLN A 127 -73.91 6.99 58.95
CA GLN A 127 -73.76 7.06 57.49
C GLN A 127 -72.39 7.57 57.09
N LYS A 128 -71.95 8.64 57.71
CA LYS A 128 -70.58 9.19 57.40
C LYS A 128 -69.50 8.21 57.76
N GLU A 129 -69.55 7.50 58.88
CA GLU A 129 -68.53 6.49 59.27
C GLU A 129 -68.45 5.36 58.28
N LYS A 130 -69.55 4.84 57.75
CA LYS A 130 -69.59 3.83 56.70
C LYS A 130 -68.92 4.33 55.37
N ILE A 131 -69.21 5.58 55.02
CA ILE A 131 -68.62 6.17 53.78
C ILE A 131 -67.12 6.39 53.97
N ILE A 132 -66.68 6.92 55.11
CA ILE A 132 -65.26 7.13 55.42
C ILE A 132 -64.51 5.81 55.42
N GLU A 133 -65.06 4.74 55.96
CA GLU A 133 -64.46 3.41 55.95
C GLU A 133 -64.26 2.90 54.51
N LYS A 134 -65.24 3.07 53.63
CA LYS A 134 -65.13 2.71 52.21
C LYS A 134 -64.08 3.57 51.48
N ILE A 135 -64.09 4.90 51.72
CA ILE A 135 -63.04 5.80 51.12
C ILE A 135 -61.70 5.38 51.56
N ASN A 136 -61.48 5.10 52.85
CA ASN A 136 -60.18 4.67 53.34
C ASN A 136 -59.75 3.29 52.79
N LYS A 137 -60.72 2.38 52.64
CA LYS A 137 -60.45 1.08 52.01
C LYS A 137 -59.99 1.26 50.54
N ASN A 138 -60.68 2.07 49.76
CA ASN A 138 -60.37 2.35 48.38
C ASN A 138 -59.03 3.06 48.25
N PHE A 139 -58.67 4.02 49.08
CA PHE A 139 -57.35 4.64 49.10
C PHE A 139 -56.26 3.64 49.45
N LYS A 140 -56.47 2.72 50.38
CA LYS A 140 -55.51 1.64 50.69
C LYS A 140 -55.31 0.69 49.51
N GLU A 141 -56.37 0.32 48.80
CA GLU A 141 -56.30 -0.51 47.61
C GLU A 141 -55.54 0.18 46.49
N ILE A 142 -55.81 1.44 46.20
CA ILE A 142 -55.04 2.23 45.19
C ILE A 142 -53.59 2.34 45.61
N ASN A 143 -53.29 2.62 46.88
CA ASN A 143 -51.94 2.72 47.39
C ASN A 143 -51.18 1.38 47.26
N TRP A 144 -51.83 0.28 47.68
CA TRP A 144 -51.25 -1.07 47.60
C TRP A 144 -50.92 -1.47 46.16
N THR A 145 -51.87 -1.25 45.23
CA THR A 145 -51.67 -1.55 43.82
C THR A 145 -50.53 -0.71 43.23
N ALA A 146 -50.49 0.61 43.53
CA ALA A 146 -49.42 1.48 43.06
C ALA A 146 -48.04 1.12 43.62
N ARG A 147 -47.95 0.66 44.88
CA ARG A 147 -46.73 0.14 45.48
C ARG A 147 -46.28 -1.18 44.80
N SER A 148 -47.23 -2.10 44.61
CA SER A 148 -46.93 -3.38 43.96
C SER A 148 -46.39 -3.19 42.53
N ASP A 149 -47.08 -2.36 41.72
CA ASP A 149 -46.62 -2.05 40.34
C ASP A 149 -45.26 -1.38 40.33
N ARG A 150 -45.00 -0.46 41.29
CA ARG A 150 -43.69 0.20 41.42
C ARG A 150 -42.60 -0.81 41.74
N ASP A 151 -42.84 -1.69 42.70
CA ASP A 151 -41.84 -2.66 43.17
C ASP A 151 -41.57 -3.72 42.09
N GLU A 152 -42.60 -4.15 41.33
CA GLU A 152 -42.41 -5.02 40.15
C GLU A 152 -41.56 -4.32 39.08
N LYS A 153 -41.85 -3.06 38.75
CA LYS A 153 -41.05 -2.29 37.75
C LYS A 153 -39.60 -2.13 38.21
N ILE A 154 -39.34 -1.92 39.51
CA ILE A 154 -38.01 -1.84 40.08
C ILE A 154 -37.28 -3.18 39.96
N GLN A 155 -37.93 -4.31 40.24
CA GLN A 155 -37.36 -5.63 40.07
C GLN A 155 -37.00 -5.94 38.61
N ILE A 156 -37.91 -5.70 37.69
CA ILE A 156 -37.64 -5.85 36.25
C ILE A 156 -36.49 -4.96 35.81
N SER A 157 -36.43 -3.71 36.26
CA SER A 157 -35.34 -2.79 35.97
C SER A 157 -34.01 -3.28 36.48
N SER A 158 -33.96 -3.81 37.73
CA SER A 158 -32.71 -4.37 38.28
C SER A 158 -32.22 -5.60 37.53
N GLN A 159 -33.15 -6.48 37.12
CA GLN A 159 -32.85 -7.67 36.35
C GLN A 159 -32.32 -7.33 34.94
N ILE A 160 -32.94 -6.36 34.28
CA ILE A 160 -32.43 -5.84 32.98
C ILE A 160 -31.01 -5.28 33.15
N SER A 161 -30.78 -4.46 34.18
CA SER A 161 -29.46 -3.88 34.47
C SER A 161 -28.40 -4.95 34.67
N TYR A 162 -28.69 -5.97 35.45
CA TYR A 162 -27.79 -7.09 35.72
C TYR A 162 -27.45 -7.87 34.44
N ASN A 163 -28.48 -8.22 33.64
CA ASN A 163 -28.29 -8.91 32.39
C ASN A 163 -27.47 -8.10 31.38
N VAL A 164 -27.71 -6.79 31.29
CA VAL A 164 -26.92 -5.90 30.44
C VAL A 164 -25.46 -5.86 30.88
N LEU A 165 -25.20 -5.77 32.19
CA LEU A 165 -23.86 -5.75 32.74
C LEU A 165 -23.09 -7.05 32.41
N ILE A 166 -23.72 -8.22 32.61
CA ILE A 166 -23.09 -9.52 32.31
C ILE A 166 -22.82 -9.65 30.81
N THR A 167 -23.81 -9.38 29.97
CA THR A 167 -23.66 -9.58 28.53
C THR A 167 -22.60 -8.64 27.94
N THR A 168 -22.54 -7.38 28.40
CA THR A 168 -21.51 -6.43 27.98
C THR A 168 -20.13 -6.82 28.47
N SER A 169 -20.00 -7.31 29.71
CA SER A 169 -18.71 -7.78 30.25
C SER A 169 -18.18 -9.00 29.52
N ILE A 170 -19.03 -9.98 29.22
CA ILE A 170 -18.64 -11.16 28.42
C ILE A 170 -18.22 -10.74 27.02
N ALA A 171 -19.00 -9.88 26.35
CA ALA A 171 -18.66 -9.42 25.01
C ALA A 171 -17.35 -8.62 24.97
N ALA A 172 -17.10 -7.78 25.98
CA ALA A 172 -15.83 -7.05 26.12
C ALA A 172 -14.65 -8.02 26.31
N GLY A 173 -14.79 -9.01 27.20
CA GLY A 173 -13.78 -10.04 27.43
C GLY A 173 -13.45 -10.83 26.15
N LEU A 174 -14.47 -11.27 25.42
CA LEU A 174 -14.27 -11.97 24.15
C LEU A 174 -13.59 -11.09 23.10
N SER A 175 -13.98 -9.82 23.01
CA SER A 175 -13.37 -8.88 22.06
C SER A 175 -11.88 -8.66 22.34
N ILE A 176 -11.50 -8.52 23.61
CA ILE A 176 -10.10 -8.39 24.02
C ILE A 176 -9.33 -9.69 23.70
N PHE A 177 -9.92 -10.84 24.04
CA PHE A 177 -9.28 -12.14 23.77
C PHE A 177 -9.01 -12.35 22.27
N PHE A 178 -10.01 -12.13 21.42
CA PHE A 178 -9.82 -12.26 19.97
C PHE A 178 -8.86 -11.20 19.41
N GLY A 179 -8.88 -9.97 19.93
CA GLY A 179 -7.95 -8.92 19.54
C GLY A 179 -6.48 -9.32 19.83
N ILE A 180 -6.20 -9.87 21.01
CA ILE A 180 -4.87 -10.38 21.38
C ILE A 180 -4.48 -11.56 20.48
N LEU A 181 -5.40 -12.49 20.23
CA LEU A 181 -5.15 -13.66 19.40
C LEU A 181 -4.77 -13.27 17.96
N ILE A 182 -5.58 -12.41 17.33
CA ILE A 182 -5.33 -11.91 15.96
C ILE A 182 -4.00 -11.14 15.91
N SER A 183 -3.75 -10.28 16.89
CA SER A 183 -2.49 -9.52 16.97
C SER A 183 -1.27 -10.45 17.08
N PHE A 184 -1.36 -11.48 17.91
CA PHE A 184 -0.29 -12.47 18.08
C PHE A 184 0.02 -13.21 16.77
N PHE A 185 -1.00 -13.72 16.09
CA PHE A 185 -0.81 -14.43 14.82
C PHE A 185 -0.25 -13.51 13.72
N ASN A 186 -0.81 -12.30 13.61
CA ASN A 186 -0.37 -11.34 12.60
C ASN A 186 1.10 -10.90 12.82
N THR A 187 1.46 -10.60 14.07
CA THR A 187 2.85 -10.27 14.42
C THR A 187 3.80 -11.41 14.12
N ARG A 188 3.40 -12.65 14.42
CA ARG A 188 4.24 -13.83 14.14
C ARG A 188 4.48 -14.06 12.65
N ILE A 189 3.45 -13.90 11.81
CA ILE A 189 3.55 -14.04 10.35
C ILE A 189 4.47 -12.96 9.78
N ILE A 190 4.25 -11.71 10.16
CA ILE A 190 5.04 -10.57 9.69
C ILE A 190 6.51 -10.71 10.10
N ASN A 191 6.78 -10.96 11.38
CA ASN A 191 8.15 -11.08 11.90
C ASN A 191 8.92 -12.23 11.21
N ARG A 192 8.29 -13.38 10.98
CA ARG A 192 8.93 -14.50 10.29
C ARG A 192 9.37 -14.12 8.88
N SER A 193 8.52 -13.39 8.17
CA SER A 193 8.80 -12.95 6.80
C SER A 193 9.89 -11.89 6.74
N ILE A 194 9.90 -10.95 7.69
CA ILE A 194 10.97 -9.94 7.80
C ILE A 194 12.31 -10.59 8.12
N LEU A 195 12.36 -11.54 9.04
CA LEU A 195 13.58 -12.28 9.36
C LEU A 195 14.11 -13.07 8.16
N LEU A 196 13.22 -13.65 7.35
CA LEU A 196 13.61 -14.33 6.11
C LEU A 196 14.22 -13.34 5.10
N LEU A 197 13.58 -12.19 4.89
CA LEU A 197 14.10 -11.12 4.04
C LEU A 197 15.47 -10.63 4.53
N GLN A 198 15.63 -10.41 5.83
CA GLN A 198 16.88 -10.00 6.44
C GLN A 198 17.99 -11.04 6.22
N LYS A 199 17.69 -12.33 6.39
CA LYS A 199 18.63 -13.42 6.12
C LYS A 199 19.06 -13.41 4.65
N LYS A 200 18.10 -13.34 3.72
CA LYS A 200 18.38 -13.33 2.29
C LYS A 200 19.15 -12.09 1.84
N THR A 201 18.95 -10.94 2.48
CA THR A 201 19.76 -9.74 2.25
C THR A 201 21.23 -9.97 2.68
N LYS A 202 21.48 -10.71 3.76
CA LYS A 202 22.85 -11.12 4.15
C LYS A 202 23.45 -12.09 3.15
N ASP A 203 22.66 -13.07 2.68
CA ASP A 203 23.09 -14.03 1.66
C ASP A 203 23.54 -13.29 0.38
N ILE A 204 22.84 -12.21 -0.04
CA ILE A 204 23.26 -11.36 -1.16
C ILE A 204 24.63 -10.70 -0.91
N ALA A 205 24.85 -10.17 0.30
CA ALA A 205 26.13 -9.55 0.64
C ALA A 205 27.30 -10.54 0.57
N GLU A 206 27.03 -11.85 0.66
CA GLU A 206 27.98 -12.94 0.47
C GLU A 206 28.04 -13.44 -1.00
N GLY A 207 27.34 -12.78 -1.93
CA GLY A 207 27.31 -13.19 -3.34
C GLY A 207 26.33 -14.32 -3.66
N LYS A 208 25.42 -14.65 -2.74
CA LYS A 208 24.41 -15.71 -2.94
C LYS A 208 23.08 -15.08 -3.37
N PHE A 209 22.81 -15.06 -4.67
CA PHE A 209 21.62 -14.43 -5.26
C PHE A 209 20.45 -15.42 -5.37
N GLU A 210 19.96 -15.92 -4.22
CA GLU A 210 18.84 -16.85 -4.18
C GLU A 210 17.50 -16.14 -4.04
N LYS A 211 16.52 -16.56 -4.85
CA LYS A 211 15.15 -16.01 -4.80
C LYS A 211 14.40 -16.47 -3.55
N ILE A 212 13.51 -15.62 -3.11
CA ILE A 212 12.57 -15.91 -2.07
C ILE A 212 11.30 -16.49 -2.71
N SER A 213 10.92 -17.69 -2.31
CA SER A 213 9.70 -18.36 -2.77
C SER A 213 8.85 -18.82 -1.59
N GLY A 214 7.52 -18.89 -1.80
CA GLY A 214 6.59 -19.48 -0.82
C GLY A 214 6.38 -18.66 0.45
N ILE A 215 6.44 -17.33 0.40
CA ILE A 215 6.10 -16.49 1.55
C ILE A 215 4.58 -16.42 1.72
N ASP A 216 4.10 -16.95 2.85
CA ASP A 216 2.73 -16.74 3.29
C ASP A 216 2.67 -15.52 4.21
N SER A 217 2.36 -14.36 3.62
CA SER A 217 2.41 -13.04 4.25
C SER A 217 1.35 -12.11 3.69
N PRO A 218 1.07 -10.98 4.35
CA PRO A 218 0.26 -9.91 3.78
C PRO A 218 0.74 -9.46 2.39
N PRO A 219 -0.16 -8.90 1.56
CA PRO A 219 0.15 -8.53 0.18
C PRO A 219 1.36 -7.58 0.07
N GLU A 220 1.52 -6.66 1.02
CA GLU A 220 2.63 -5.70 1.03
C GLU A 220 4.00 -6.39 1.19
N ILE A 221 4.08 -7.43 1.98
CA ILE A 221 5.30 -8.22 2.16
C ILE A 221 5.57 -9.12 0.95
N LYS A 222 4.52 -9.61 0.28
CA LYS A 222 4.66 -10.37 -0.98
C LYS A 222 5.20 -9.49 -2.10
N GLU A 223 4.72 -8.26 -2.21
CA GLU A 223 5.21 -7.27 -3.17
C GLU A 223 6.70 -6.94 -2.91
N LEU A 224 7.06 -6.67 -1.64
CA LEU A 224 8.46 -6.46 -1.25
C LEU A 224 9.36 -7.66 -1.60
N ALA A 225 8.88 -8.89 -1.41
CA ALA A 225 9.62 -10.08 -1.79
C ALA A 225 9.76 -10.23 -3.32
N HIS A 226 8.76 -9.79 -4.08
CA HIS A 226 8.84 -9.75 -5.53
C HIS A 226 9.91 -8.76 -6.02
N ASP A 227 9.91 -7.53 -5.49
CA ASP A 227 10.92 -6.51 -5.82
C ASP A 227 12.34 -6.95 -5.43
N PHE A 228 12.44 -7.60 -4.26
CA PHE A 228 13.70 -8.22 -3.84
C PHE A 228 14.18 -9.27 -4.84
N ASN A 229 13.31 -10.12 -5.38
CA ASN A 229 13.67 -11.11 -6.38
C ASN A 229 14.13 -10.47 -7.70
N ILE A 230 13.50 -9.38 -8.13
CA ILE A 230 13.96 -8.61 -9.31
C ILE A 230 15.37 -8.06 -9.08
N MET A 231 15.63 -7.53 -7.89
CA MET A 231 16.96 -7.05 -7.51
C MET A 231 18.00 -8.18 -7.53
N CYS A 232 17.67 -9.37 -6.99
CA CYS A 232 18.54 -10.55 -7.02
C CYS A 232 18.91 -10.95 -8.44
N ASP A 233 17.93 -10.99 -9.36
CA ASP A 233 18.18 -11.33 -10.76
C ASP A 233 19.15 -10.33 -11.42
N ARG A 234 18.97 -9.04 -11.15
CA ARG A 234 19.86 -8.01 -11.68
C ARG A 234 21.29 -8.08 -11.13
N LEU A 235 21.40 -8.34 -9.83
CA LEU A 235 22.73 -8.50 -9.20
C LEU A 235 23.44 -9.74 -9.72
N ARG A 236 22.72 -10.86 -9.91
CA ARG A 236 23.27 -12.08 -10.52
C ARG A 236 23.77 -11.81 -11.95
N GLU A 237 22.95 -11.17 -12.78
CA GLU A 237 23.32 -10.80 -14.15
C GLU A 237 24.61 -9.94 -14.18
N LEU A 238 24.70 -8.97 -13.25
CA LEU A 238 25.88 -8.12 -13.13
C LEU A 238 27.13 -8.89 -12.69
N ASP A 239 27.00 -9.83 -11.76
CA ASP A 239 28.10 -10.62 -11.25
C ASP A 239 28.62 -11.63 -12.32
N GLU A 240 27.69 -12.28 -13.02
CA GLU A 240 28.02 -13.14 -14.18
C GLU A 240 28.74 -12.34 -15.27
N LEU A 241 28.26 -11.14 -15.61
CA LEU A 241 28.93 -10.26 -16.57
C LEU A 241 30.35 -9.84 -16.12
N LYS A 242 30.54 -9.61 -14.81
CA LYS A 242 31.86 -9.27 -14.23
C LYS A 242 32.80 -10.46 -14.28
N GLU A 243 32.35 -11.68 -13.95
CA GLU A 243 33.15 -12.89 -14.03
C GLU A 243 33.58 -13.20 -15.48
N ASP A 244 32.62 -13.12 -16.41
CA ASP A 244 32.88 -13.26 -17.85
C ASP A 244 33.92 -12.25 -18.32
N PHE A 245 33.80 -10.97 -17.88
CA PHE A 245 34.77 -9.93 -18.21
C PHE A 245 36.18 -10.29 -17.75
N ILE A 246 36.34 -10.67 -16.46
CA ILE A 246 37.65 -11.01 -15.91
C ILE A 246 38.26 -12.23 -16.62
N SER A 247 37.43 -13.25 -16.88
CA SER A 247 37.83 -14.46 -17.58
C SER A 247 38.34 -14.16 -18.99
N HIS A 248 37.57 -13.40 -19.79
CA HIS A 248 37.94 -13.03 -21.15
C HIS A 248 39.16 -12.14 -21.20
N VAL A 249 39.27 -11.13 -20.33
CA VAL A 249 40.48 -10.29 -20.24
C VAL A 249 41.71 -11.13 -19.94
N SER A 250 41.64 -12.05 -18.97
CA SER A 250 42.74 -12.91 -18.59
C SER A 250 43.17 -13.80 -19.74
N HIS A 251 42.24 -14.35 -20.51
CA HIS A 251 42.55 -15.18 -21.66
C HIS A 251 43.19 -14.39 -22.80
N GLU A 252 42.63 -13.21 -23.14
CA GLU A 252 43.13 -12.35 -24.23
C GLU A 252 44.52 -11.73 -23.93
N LEU A 253 44.89 -11.59 -22.65
CA LEU A 253 46.25 -11.16 -22.27
C LEU A 253 47.23 -12.34 -22.18
N ARG A 254 46.79 -13.54 -21.77
CA ARG A 254 47.66 -14.72 -21.61
C ARG A 254 48.21 -15.19 -22.92
N THR A 255 47.40 -15.24 -23.99
CA THR A 255 47.82 -15.77 -25.30
C THR A 255 49.02 -15.03 -25.89
N PRO A 256 48.98 -13.68 -26.08
CA PRO A 256 50.16 -12.96 -26.61
C PRO A 256 51.38 -13.04 -25.67
N LEU A 257 51.14 -13.00 -24.34
CA LEU A 257 52.19 -13.08 -23.35
C LEU A 257 52.92 -14.43 -23.41
N THR A 258 52.19 -15.53 -23.63
CA THR A 258 52.79 -16.87 -23.82
C THR A 258 53.61 -16.92 -25.07
N ALA A 259 53.11 -16.39 -26.22
CA ALA A 259 53.84 -16.35 -27.45
C ALA A 259 55.12 -15.51 -27.34
N ILE A 260 55.10 -14.35 -26.70
CA ILE A 260 56.25 -13.52 -26.39
C ILE A 260 57.26 -14.31 -25.56
N ARG A 261 56.83 -14.98 -24.50
CA ARG A 261 57.66 -15.75 -23.59
C ARG A 261 58.35 -16.90 -24.32
N GLU A 262 57.63 -17.67 -25.14
CA GLU A 262 58.17 -18.81 -25.89
C GLU A 262 59.15 -18.37 -26.97
N ALA A 263 58.79 -17.36 -27.78
CA ALA A 263 59.69 -16.82 -28.79
C ALA A 263 60.98 -16.23 -28.19
N SER A 264 60.85 -15.50 -27.06
CA SER A 264 61.97 -14.95 -26.32
C SER A 264 62.85 -16.07 -25.70
N GLY A 265 62.21 -17.15 -25.17
CA GLY A 265 62.91 -18.32 -24.63
C GLY A 265 63.84 -19.03 -25.72
N LEU A 266 63.24 -19.29 -26.89
CA LEU A 266 63.92 -19.87 -27.99
C LEU A 266 65.15 -19.03 -28.48
N LEU A 267 64.97 -17.69 -28.46
CA LEU A 267 66.07 -16.77 -28.80
C LEU A 267 67.17 -16.79 -27.74
N ILE A 268 66.88 -16.88 -26.47
CA ILE A 268 67.80 -16.91 -25.33
C ILE A 268 68.56 -18.24 -25.32
N GLU A 269 67.90 -19.35 -25.62
CA GLU A 269 68.47 -20.70 -25.70
C GLU A 269 69.42 -20.88 -26.93
N GLY A 270 69.43 -19.93 -27.83
CA GLY A 270 70.22 -19.97 -29.03
C GLY A 270 69.76 -21.00 -30.07
N ALA A 271 68.53 -21.47 -29.98
CA ALA A 271 67.98 -22.53 -30.84
C ALA A 271 68.09 -22.23 -32.35
N PHE A 272 68.22 -20.94 -32.73
CA PHE A 272 68.35 -20.49 -34.12
C PHE A 272 69.54 -19.52 -34.30
N ALA A 273 70.65 -19.66 -33.49
CA ALA A 273 71.80 -18.77 -33.53
C ALA A 273 72.46 -18.75 -34.89
N ASP A 274 72.53 -19.92 -35.60
CA ASP A 274 73.10 -20.07 -36.91
C ASP A 274 72.16 -19.79 -38.09
N GLU A 275 70.85 -19.43 -37.76
CA GLU A 275 69.79 -19.14 -38.75
C GLU A 275 69.27 -17.69 -38.60
N PRO A 276 69.92 -16.68 -39.18
CA PRO A 276 69.54 -15.28 -39.03
C PRO A 276 68.09 -14.96 -39.45
N LYS A 277 67.53 -15.70 -40.41
CA LYS A 277 66.16 -15.54 -40.87
C LYS A 277 65.17 -16.00 -39.81
N SER A 278 65.39 -17.16 -39.22
CA SER A 278 64.49 -17.73 -38.15
C SER A 278 64.54 -16.88 -36.89
N SER A 279 65.71 -16.37 -36.49
CA SER A 279 65.90 -15.41 -35.41
C SER A 279 65.09 -14.10 -35.67
N GLN A 280 65.17 -13.59 -36.92
CA GLN A 280 64.41 -12.38 -37.32
C GLN A 280 62.87 -12.61 -37.30
N GLU A 281 62.42 -13.82 -37.69
CA GLU A 281 61.01 -14.21 -37.61
C GLU A 281 60.52 -14.23 -36.16
N LEU A 282 61.27 -14.82 -35.22
CA LEU A 282 60.97 -14.83 -33.81
C LEU A 282 60.87 -13.42 -33.21
N LEU A 283 61.88 -12.55 -33.55
CA LEU A 283 61.77 -11.12 -33.11
C LEU A 283 60.59 -10.39 -33.69
N THR A 284 60.17 -10.73 -34.90
CA THR A 284 58.97 -10.18 -35.53
C THR A 284 57.70 -10.63 -34.78
N ILE A 285 57.64 -11.92 -34.41
CA ILE A 285 56.52 -12.45 -33.58
C ILE A 285 56.47 -11.72 -32.25
N VAL A 286 57.61 -11.57 -31.55
CA VAL A 286 57.67 -10.84 -30.29
C VAL A 286 57.15 -9.43 -30.46
N LYS A 287 57.60 -8.70 -31.48
CA LYS A 287 57.15 -7.34 -31.76
C LYS A 287 55.64 -7.26 -32.05
N GLU A 288 55.14 -8.12 -32.93
CA GLU A 288 53.69 -8.15 -33.29
C GLU A 288 52.79 -8.47 -32.09
N GLU A 289 53.19 -9.43 -31.24
CA GLU A 289 52.40 -9.79 -30.08
C GLU A 289 52.50 -8.71 -28.96
N CYS A 290 53.63 -7.98 -28.83
CA CYS A 290 53.70 -6.80 -27.98
C CYS A 290 52.75 -5.68 -28.44
N GLU A 291 52.78 -5.35 -29.76
CA GLU A 291 51.86 -4.36 -30.32
C GLU A 291 50.38 -4.76 -30.12
N ARG A 292 50.07 -6.03 -30.31
CA ARG A 292 48.75 -6.61 -30.06
C ARG A 292 48.32 -6.47 -28.59
N LEU A 293 49.23 -6.74 -27.65
CA LEU A 293 48.99 -6.61 -26.22
C LEU A 293 48.65 -5.15 -25.83
N ILE A 294 49.47 -4.19 -26.36
CA ILE A 294 49.23 -2.75 -26.15
C ILE A 294 47.82 -2.34 -26.63
N VAL A 295 47.44 -2.77 -27.84
CA VAL A 295 46.10 -2.49 -28.39
C VAL A 295 44.98 -3.10 -27.52
N SER A 296 45.17 -4.33 -27.03
CA SER A 296 44.19 -5.00 -26.18
C SER A 296 44.04 -4.30 -24.84
N VAL A 297 45.12 -3.92 -24.16
CA VAL A 297 45.11 -3.18 -22.91
C VAL A 297 44.40 -1.81 -23.09
N ASN A 298 44.77 -1.06 -24.15
CA ASN A 298 44.13 0.23 -24.42
C ASN A 298 42.64 0.10 -24.67
N ARG A 299 42.16 -0.93 -25.38
CA ARG A 299 40.73 -1.20 -25.57
C ARG A 299 40.00 -1.48 -24.27
N ILE A 300 40.62 -2.23 -23.34
CA ILE A 300 40.07 -2.53 -22.02
C ILE A 300 39.95 -1.25 -21.19
N LEU A 301 41.01 -0.42 -21.19
CA LEU A 301 41.02 0.88 -20.49
C LEU A 301 39.97 1.85 -21.07
N ASP A 302 39.86 1.94 -22.41
CA ASP A 302 38.87 2.75 -23.09
C ASP A 302 37.44 2.32 -22.66
N LEU A 303 37.16 1.00 -22.71
CA LEU A 303 35.88 0.45 -22.29
C LEU A 303 35.56 0.78 -20.83
N SER A 304 36.51 0.58 -19.92
CA SER A 304 36.36 0.90 -18.50
C SER A 304 36.03 2.38 -18.27
N ARG A 305 36.72 3.29 -18.98
CA ARG A 305 36.45 4.74 -18.90
C ARG A 305 35.07 5.11 -19.46
N MET A 306 34.67 4.47 -20.59
CA MET A 306 33.35 4.68 -21.20
C MET A 306 32.22 4.23 -20.29
N GLU A 307 32.38 3.08 -19.62
CA GLU A 307 31.42 2.55 -18.66
C GLU A 307 31.24 3.44 -17.41
N ALA A 308 32.39 3.90 -16.88
CA ALA A 308 32.41 4.84 -15.77
C ALA A 308 31.90 6.24 -16.13
N LYS A 309 31.54 6.48 -17.41
CA LYS A 309 31.24 7.82 -17.96
C LYS A 309 32.33 8.86 -17.70
N MET A 310 33.55 8.38 -17.58
CA MET A 310 34.78 9.18 -17.34
C MET A 310 35.56 9.48 -18.62
N MET A 311 34.97 9.15 -19.79
CA MET A 311 35.59 9.45 -21.06
C MET A 311 35.39 10.93 -21.40
N ASP A 312 36.50 11.64 -21.60
CA ASP A 312 36.50 13.03 -22.08
C ASP A 312 36.55 13.04 -23.62
N TYR A 313 35.46 13.55 -24.23
CA TYR A 313 35.33 13.61 -25.69
C TYR A 313 35.67 15.02 -26.20
N GLN A 314 36.58 15.11 -27.17
CA GLN A 314 36.98 16.38 -27.80
C GLN A 314 36.21 16.61 -29.10
N PHE A 315 35.01 17.22 -29.00
CA PHE A 315 34.16 17.46 -30.15
C PHE A 315 34.63 18.67 -30.99
N ASN A 316 35.06 18.40 -32.22
CA ASN A 316 35.41 19.40 -33.19
C ASN A 316 34.44 19.39 -34.39
N ARG A 317 34.16 20.57 -34.98
CA ARG A 317 33.37 20.69 -36.20
C ARG A 317 34.22 20.40 -37.40
N VAL A 318 34.00 19.26 -38.05
CA VAL A 318 34.86 18.77 -39.14
C VAL A 318 34.06 18.04 -40.21
N SER A 319 34.65 17.91 -41.41
CA SER A 319 34.09 17.11 -42.49
C SER A 319 34.33 15.61 -42.26
N PRO A 320 33.30 14.77 -42.14
CA PRO A 320 33.47 13.34 -41.89
C PRO A 320 34.16 12.60 -43.04
N ILE A 321 33.99 13.08 -44.26
CA ILE A 321 34.55 12.46 -45.45
C ILE A 321 36.08 12.46 -45.42
N TYR A 322 36.72 13.49 -44.90
CA TYR A 322 38.17 13.54 -44.77
C TYR A 322 38.68 12.36 -43.92
N TYR A 323 38.09 12.10 -42.78
CA TYR A 323 38.50 11.06 -41.84
C TYR A 323 38.16 9.65 -42.35
N ILE A 324 36.97 9.49 -43.00
CA ILE A 324 36.63 8.21 -43.65
C ILE A 324 37.63 7.88 -44.76
N ARG A 325 37.99 8.86 -45.61
CA ARG A 325 38.97 8.65 -46.66
C ARG A 325 40.35 8.30 -46.07
N LYS A 326 40.81 8.98 -45.00
CA LYS A 326 42.03 8.70 -44.29
C LYS A 326 42.08 7.25 -43.74
N CYS A 327 40.99 6.79 -43.13
CA CYS A 327 40.87 5.41 -42.68
C CYS A 327 40.92 4.40 -43.83
N LEU A 328 40.20 4.64 -44.94
CA LEU A 328 40.24 3.74 -46.09
C LEU A 328 41.63 3.68 -46.76
N LEU A 329 42.35 4.78 -46.88
CA LEU A 329 43.72 4.81 -47.37
C LEU A 329 44.67 4.00 -46.48
N LYS A 330 44.51 4.06 -45.15
CA LYS A 330 45.28 3.25 -44.18
C LYS A 330 45.04 1.75 -44.38
N LEU A 331 43.82 1.35 -44.67
CA LEU A 331 43.40 -0.05 -44.78
C LEU A 331 43.52 -0.61 -46.22
N ALA A 332 43.76 0.23 -47.24
CA ALA A 332 43.91 -0.15 -48.63
C ALA A 332 44.98 -1.23 -48.86
N PRO A 333 46.16 -1.23 -48.21
CA PRO A 333 47.17 -2.29 -48.37
C PRO A 333 46.63 -3.66 -47.93
N ILE A 334 45.83 -3.72 -46.89
CA ILE A 334 45.21 -4.97 -46.39
C ILE A 334 44.18 -5.49 -47.40
N ALA A 335 43.35 -4.61 -47.92
CA ALA A 335 42.40 -4.95 -48.98
C ALA A 335 43.09 -5.48 -50.24
N LYS A 336 44.18 -4.83 -50.67
CA LYS A 336 44.93 -5.21 -51.82
C LYS A 336 45.60 -6.63 -51.65
N ARG A 337 46.17 -6.94 -50.49
CA ARG A 337 46.72 -8.26 -50.16
C ARG A 337 45.71 -9.40 -50.27
N LYS A 338 44.46 -9.11 -49.95
CA LYS A 338 43.34 -10.07 -50.02
C LYS A 338 42.53 -9.96 -51.33
N ASN A 339 42.94 -9.20 -52.31
CA ASN A 339 42.24 -8.94 -53.57
C ASN A 339 40.80 -8.43 -53.34
N ILE A 340 40.51 -7.72 -52.19
CA ILE A 340 39.21 -7.19 -51.88
C ILE A 340 39.04 -5.82 -52.50
N ILE A 341 37.87 -5.58 -53.14
CA ILE A 341 37.51 -4.32 -53.76
C ILE A 341 37.01 -3.37 -52.66
N LEU A 342 37.82 -2.34 -52.30
CA LEU A 342 37.45 -1.32 -51.31
C LEU A 342 37.00 -0.05 -52.03
N LYS A 343 35.70 0.35 -51.85
CA LYS A 343 35.13 1.51 -52.52
C LYS A 343 34.46 2.49 -51.54
N LEU A 344 34.59 3.80 -51.86
CA LEU A 344 33.87 4.89 -51.17
C LEU A 344 32.81 5.47 -52.08
N ARG A 345 31.53 5.41 -51.65
CA ARG A 345 30.43 6.12 -52.28
C ARG A 345 29.99 7.26 -51.36
N ARG A 346 29.73 8.42 -51.89
CA ARG A 346 29.31 9.59 -51.12
C ARG A 346 28.35 10.48 -51.86
N GLN A 347 27.45 11.15 -51.14
CA GLN A 347 26.67 12.24 -51.67
C GLN A 347 27.53 13.48 -51.94
N LYS A 348 27.24 14.28 -52.95
CA LYS A 348 28.08 15.42 -53.39
C LYS A 348 28.27 16.49 -52.31
N HIS A 349 27.20 16.84 -51.58
CA HIS A 349 27.23 17.87 -50.53
C HIS A 349 26.84 17.24 -49.18
N LEU A 350 27.78 17.14 -48.28
CA LEU A 350 27.59 16.66 -46.91
C LEU A 350 27.98 17.80 -45.95
N PRO A 351 27.18 18.09 -44.93
CA PRO A 351 27.52 19.08 -43.94
C PRO A 351 28.64 18.61 -43.02
N ASP A 352 29.31 19.56 -42.39
CA ASP A 352 30.22 19.27 -41.28
C ASP A 352 29.41 18.74 -40.07
N ILE A 353 30.08 17.94 -39.25
CA ILE A 353 29.49 17.39 -38.00
C ILE A 353 30.39 17.69 -36.81
N ARG A 354 29.80 17.73 -35.64
CA ARG A 354 30.56 17.80 -34.38
C ARG A 354 30.92 16.39 -33.96
N MET A 355 32.20 16.04 -34.03
CA MET A 355 32.69 14.72 -33.66
C MET A 355 34.06 14.75 -33.00
N ASP A 356 34.32 13.78 -32.14
CA ASP A 356 35.66 13.46 -31.70
C ASP A 356 36.36 12.65 -32.78
N THR A 357 37.39 13.26 -33.40
CA THR A 357 38.05 12.70 -34.58
C THR A 357 38.80 11.42 -34.29
N GLU A 358 39.44 11.29 -33.12
CA GLU A 358 40.19 10.10 -32.74
C GLU A 358 39.25 8.92 -32.52
N ARG A 359 38.14 9.15 -31.80
CA ARG A 359 37.17 8.11 -31.52
C ARG A 359 36.38 7.65 -32.74
N ILE A 360 36.08 8.58 -33.68
CA ILE A 360 35.48 8.21 -34.95
C ILE A 360 36.48 7.43 -35.87
N ILE A 361 37.74 7.79 -35.86
CA ILE A 361 38.75 6.98 -36.57
C ILE A 361 38.83 5.57 -35.97
N GLN A 362 38.86 5.45 -34.64
CA GLN A 362 38.85 4.16 -33.93
C GLN A 362 37.60 3.32 -34.28
N LEU A 363 36.43 3.94 -34.38
CA LEU A 363 35.17 3.32 -34.82
C LEU A 363 35.32 2.78 -36.27
N LEU A 364 35.80 3.65 -37.18
CA LEU A 364 35.94 3.30 -38.60
C LEU A 364 36.96 2.18 -38.78
N ASP A 365 38.12 2.24 -38.13
CA ASP A 365 39.16 1.20 -38.15
C ASP A 365 38.56 -0.15 -37.68
N ASN A 366 37.69 -0.10 -36.68
CA ASN A 366 37.04 -1.31 -36.17
C ASN A 366 35.98 -1.86 -37.15
N LEU A 367 35.07 -1.02 -37.67
CA LEU A 367 34.03 -1.48 -38.58
C LEU A 367 34.57 -1.92 -39.94
N VAL A 368 35.43 -1.10 -40.59
CA VAL A 368 36.04 -1.43 -41.87
C VAL A 368 37.05 -2.57 -41.72
N GLY A 369 37.82 -2.59 -40.63
CA GLY A 369 38.69 -3.71 -40.28
C GLY A 369 37.94 -5.04 -40.15
N ASN A 370 36.79 -5.04 -39.49
CA ASN A 370 35.95 -6.23 -39.42
C ASN A 370 35.40 -6.63 -40.80
N ALA A 371 34.95 -5.70 -41.60
CA ALA A 371 34.47 -5.97 -42.95
C ALA A 371 35.59 -6.66 -43.82
N LEU A 372 36.81 -6.12 -43.80
CA LEU A 372 37.95 -6.71 -44.51
C LEU A 372 38.39 -8.08 -43.94
N LYS A 373 38.22 -8.27 -42.61
CA LYS A 373 38.60 -9.50 -41.93
C LYS A 373 37.68 -10.65 -42.31
N PHE A 374 36.38 -10.40 -42.36
CA PHE A 374 35.35 -11.41 -42.61
C PHE A 374 34.94 -11.54 -44.07
N THR A 375 35.48 -10.71 -44.97
CA THR A 375 35.35 -10.87 -46.42
C THR A 375 36.40 -11.81 -46.94
N ASP A 376 35.97 -12.77 -47.78
CA ASP A 376 36.86 -13.69 -48.44
C ASP A 376 37.60 -12.99 -49.60
N GLU A 377 38.67 -13.66 -50.10
CA GLU A 377 39.47 -13.19 -51.22
C GLU A 377 38.59 -12.96 -52.46
N GLY A 378 38.81 -11.84 -53.16
CA GLY A 378 38.00 -11.43 -54.33
C GLY A 378 36.68 -10.77 -54.00
N GLY A 379 36.29 -10.66 -52.73
CA GLY A 379 35.07 -10.00 -52.31
C GLY A 379 35.12 -8.46 -52.39
N SER A 380 34.15 -7.80 -51.82
CA SER A 380 34.03 -6.32 -51.83
C SER A 380 33.59 -5.75 -50.49
N VAL A 381 34.15 -4.56 -50.15
CA VAL A 381 33.76 -3.73 -49.02
C VAL A 381 33.43 -2.33 -49.55
N ILE A 382 32.20 -1.89 -49.33
CA ILE A 382 31.68 -0.60 -49.82
C ILE A 382 31.33 0.25 -48.61
N VAL A 383 31.93 1.42 -48.49
CA VAL A 383 31.56 2.44 -47.51
C VAL A 383 30.73 3.50 -48.23
N GLU A 384 29.52 3.73 -47.76
CA GLU A 384 28.59 4.74 -48.31
C GLU A 384 28.21 5.77 -47.29
N VAL A 385 28.18 7.06 -47.71
CA VAL A 385 27.88 8.18 -46.82
C VAL A 385 26.77 9.01 -47.43
N LEU A 386 25.66 9.10 -46.73
CA LEU A 386 24.43 9.78 -47.16
C LEU A 386 23.93 10.77 -46.12
N LEU A 387 23.33 11.86 -46.57
CA LEU A 387 22.55 12.75 -45.72
C LEU A 387 21.13 12.24 -45.66
N LYS A 388 20.61 11.92 -44.49
CA LYS A 388 19.25 11.48 -44.24
C LYS A 388 18.50 12.56 -43.43
N ASN A 389 17.27 12.82 -43.88
CA ASN A 389 16.36 13.72 -43.17
C ASN A 389 15.40 12.87 -42.33
N TYR A 390 15.75 12.63 -41.07
CA TYR A 390 14.87 12.07 -40.05
C TYR A 390 14.16 13.24 -39.31
N ALA A 391 13.84 13.13 -38.05
CA ALA A 391 13.36 14.25 -37.23
C ALA A 391 14.39 15.43 -37.19
N ARG A 392 15.68 15.12 -37.39
CA ARG A 392 16.79 16.06 -37.61
C ARG A 392 17.68 15.53 -38.74
N LYS A 393 18.48 16.43 -39.34
CA LYS A 393 19.45 16.02 -40.35
C LYS A 393 20.51 15.14 -39.72
N MET A 394 20.74 13.95 -40.29
CA MET A 394 21.72 12.99 -39.83
C MET A 394 22.61 12.57 -40.99
N ILE A 395 23.92 12.44 -40.74
CA ILE A 395 24.79 11.75 -41.67
C ILE A 395 24.75 10.27 -41.30
N GLN A 396 24.33 9.44 -42.27
CA GLN A 396 24.35 8.00 -42.18
C GLN A 396 25.55 7.45 -42.93
N VAL A 397 26.32 6.61 -42.27
CA VAL A 397 27.43 5.85 -42.85
C VAL A 397 27.07 4.37 -42.83
N SER A 398 27.19 3.71 -43.99
CA SER A 398 27.06 2.25 -44.10
C SER A 398 28.37 1.62 -44.58
N ILE A 399 28.73 0.49 -43.99
CA ILE A 399 29.85 -0.33 -44.36
C ILE A 399 29.33 -1.71 -44.74
N SER A 400 29.27 -1.99 -46.04
CA SER A 400 28.73 -3.24 -46.59
C SER A 400 29.89 -4.16 -47.00
N ASP A 401 29.84 -5.39 -46.56
CA ASP A 401 30.79 -6.45 -46.93
C ASP A 401 30.07 -7.61 -47.63
N THR A 402 30.80 -8.38 -48.43
CA THR A 402 30.34 -9.63 -49.06
C THR A 402 30.89 -10.86 -48.32
N GLY A 403 31.04 -10.78 -47.00
CA GLY A 403 31.57 -11.86 -46.18
C GLY A 403 30.52 -12.92 -45.79
N CYS A 404 30.84 -13.68 -44.75
CA CYS A 404 30.02 -14.80 -44.30
C CYS A 404 28.62 -14.43 -43.77
N GLY A 405 28.39 -13.16 -43.46
CA GLY A 405 27.12 -12.71 -42.86
C GLY A 405 26.98 -13.13 -41.39
N ILE A 406 25.83 -12.76 -40.81
CA ILE A 406 25.51 -12.93 -39.38
C ILE A 406 24.16 -13.62 -39.28
N HIS A 407 24.07 -14.64 -38.42
CA HIS A 407 22.80 -15.32 -38.14
C HIS A 407 21.84 -14.38 -37.39
N LYS A 408 20.55 -14.42 -37.72
CA LYS A 408 19.53 -13.48 -37.20
C LYS A 408 19.49 -13.42 -35.66
N GLU A 409 19.68 -14.56 -35.01
CA GLU A 409 19.68 -14.66 -33.53
C GLU A 409 20.86 -13.91 -32.87
N ASN A 410 21.93 -13.70 -33.62
CA ASN A 410 23.13 -13.02 -33.11
C ASN A 410 23.12 -11.51 -33.36
N MET A 411 22.27 -10.98 -34.26
CA MET A 411 22.29 -9.56 -34.65
C MET A 411 22.10 -8.58 -33.47
N GLU A 412 21.23 -8.91 -32.52
CA GLU A 412 21.01 -8.09 -31.31
C GLU A 412 22.18 -8.17 -30.33
N ASN A 413 22.91 -9.29 -30.36
CA ASN A 413 23.93 -9.60 -29.39
C ASN A 413 25.35 -9.17 -29.79
N ILE A 414 25.61 -8.86 -31.09
CA ILE A 414 26.94 -8.50 -31.56
C ILE A 414 27.56 -7.25 -30.97
N PHE A 415 26.70 -6.33 -30.47
CA PHE A 415 27.14 -5.12 -29.80
C PHE A 415 27.34 -5.32 -28.28
N LYS A 416 27.02 -6.51 -27.75
CA LYS A 416 27.34 -6.87 -26.36
C LYS A 416 28.85 -7.12 -26.23
N LYS A 417 29.39 -6.84 -25.05
CA LYS A 417 30.82 -7.03 -24.74
C LYS A 417 31.23 -8.48 -24.89
N PHE A 418 32.43 -8.73 -25.36
CA PHE A 418 33.05 -10.06 -25.49
C PHE A 418 32.29 -11.06 -26.38
N LYS A 419 31.18 -10.64 -27.01
CA LYS A 419 30.47 -11.51 -27.96
C LYS A 419 31.27 -11.68 -29.22
N ARG A 420 31.54 -12.94 -29.57
CA ARG A 420 32.20 -13.34 -30.81
C ARG A 420 31.25 -14.22 -31.61
N ILE A 421 31.21 -14.04 -32.90
CA ILE A 421 30.49 -14.91 -33.82
C ILE A 421 31.54 -15.74 -34.56
N GLU A 422 31.37 -17.05 -34.50
CA GLU A 422 32.20 -17.97 -35.31
C GLU A 422 31.67 -17.93 -36.75
N CYS A 423 32.57 -17.69 -37.66
CA CYS A 423 32.30 -17.62 -39.08
C CYS A 423 33.21 -18.63 -39.82
N GLY A 424 32.68 -19.83 -40.08
CA GLY A 424 33.40 -20.88 -40.80
C GLY A 424 34.61 -21.45 -40.04
N GLN A 425 35.51 -22.11 -40.78
CA GLN A 425 36.75 -22.72 -40.24
C GLN A 425 37.83 -21.71 -39.80
N ASN A 426 37.68 -20.42 -40.17
CA ASN A 426 38.58 -19.37 -39.75
C ASN A 426 38.08 -18.75 -38.44
N THR A 427 38.51 -19.27 -37.31
CA THR A 427 38.40 -18.62 -35.99
C THR A 427 39.18 -17.30 -36.02
N ALA A 428 38.59 -16.27 -36.57
CA ALA A 428 39.21 -14.95 -36.66
C ALA A 428 39.44 -14.39 -35.25
N ARG A 429 40.70 -14.34 -34.82
CA ARG A 429 41.16 -13.81 -33.52
C ARG A 429 40.67 -12.38 -33.30
N GLY A 430 40.11 -12.07 -32.14
CA GLY A 430 39.71 -10.71 -31.76
C GLY A 430 39.05 -10.63 -30.37
N THR A 431 39.21 -9.52 -29.70
CA THR A 431 38.80 -9.31 -28.30
C THR A 431 37.29 -9.29 -28.04
N GLY A 432 36.42 -9.22 -29.06
CA GLY A 432 34.99 -9.04 -28.91
C GLY A 432 34.57 -7.67 -28.35
N LEU A 433 35.52 -6.74 -28.15
CA LEU A 433 35.26 -5.41 -27.60
C LEU A 433 34.99 -4.34 -28.66
N GLY A 434 35.38 -4.58 -29.92
CA GLY A 434 35.35 -3.54 -30.95
C GLY A 434 33.97 -2.99 -31.23
N LEU A 435 32.94 -3.85 -31.39
CA LEU A 435 31.57 -3.41 -31.66
C LEU A 435 30.91 -2.78 -30.46
N SER A 436 31.22 -3.22 -29.25
CA SER A 436 30.71 -2.57 -28.03
C SER A 436 31.29 -1.17 -27.84
N ILE A 437 32.59 -0.98 -28.08
CA ILE A 437 33.24 0.34 -28.10
C ILE A 437 32.61 1.22 -29.19
N ALA A 438 32.40 0.67 -30.40
CA ALA A 438 31.71 1.39 -31.47
C ALA A 438 30.34 1.92 -31.06
N LYS A 439 29.55 1.13 -30.36
CA LYS A 439 28.24 1.53 -29.82
C LYS A 439 28.38 2.64 -28.79
N TYR A 440 29.31 2.56 -27.86
CA TYR A 440 29.55 3.64 -26.89
C TYR A 440 29.97 4.95 -27.58
N VAL A 441 30.90 4.89 -28.53
CA VAL A 441 31.32 6.09 -29.29
C VAL A 441 30.15 6.75 -29.98
N ILE A 442 29.37 5.99 -30.75
CA ILE A 442 28.24 6.55 -31.51
C ILE A 442 27.15 7.10 -30.57
N THR A 443 26.85 6.41 -29.47
CA THR A 443 25.88 6.90 -28.47
C THR A 443 26.32 8.21 -27.83
N ALA A 444 27.64 8.34 -27.50
CA ALA A 444 28.19 9.59 -26.97
C ALA A 444 28.14 10.74 -27.97
N HIS A 445 28.15 10.46 -29.29
CA HIS A 445 27.96 11.46 -30.35
C HIS A 445 26.48 11.75 -30.66
N GLY A 446 25.51 11.14 -29.92
CA GLY A 446 24.09 11.32 -30.12
C GLY A 446 23.55 10.65 -31.39
N GLY A 447 24.21 9.62 -31.87
CA GLY A 447 23.85 8.79 -33.00
C GLY A 447 23.37 7.41 -32.63
N GLU A 448 23.08 6.58 -33.63
CA GLU A 448 22.67 5.18 -33.50
C GLU A 448 23.55 4.30 -34.37
N ILE A 449 23.77 3.04 -33.95
CA ILE A 449 24.49 2.00 -34.70
C ILE A 449 23.63 0.73 -34.76
N TRP A 450 23.55 0.13 -35.97
CA TRP A 450 22.82 -1.13 -36.20
C TRP A 450 23.46 -1.95 -37.32
N VAL A 451 22.94 -3.15 -37.56
CA VAL A 451 23.39 -4.06 -38.57
C VAL A 451 22.24 -4.69 -39.32
N GLU A 452 22.42 -4.88 -40.62
CA GLU A 452 21.59 -5.72 -41.47
C GLU A 452 22.46 -6.78 -42.08
N SER A 453 22.08 -8.06 -41.96
CA SER A 453 22.90 -9.14 -42.46
C SER A 453 22.09 -10.36 -42.85
N THR A 454 22.59 -11.13 -43.79
CA THR A 454 22.06 -12.43 -44.15
C THR A 454 23.22 -13.42 -44.25
N LEU A 455 23.10 -14.54 -43.57
CA LEU A 455 24.12 -15.58 -43.55
C LEU A 455 24.47 -16.02 -45.00
N GLY A 456 25.77 -16.04 -45.34
CA GLY A 456 26.29 -16.37 -46.66
C GLY A 456 26.18 -15.24 -47.70
N LYS A 457 25.63 -14.06 -47.38
CA LYS A 457 25.48 -12.93 -48.34
C LYS A 457 26.24 -11.68 -47.91
N GLY A 458 26.80 -11.66 -46.69
CA GLY A 458 27.50 -10.53 -46.14
C GLY A 458 26.71 -9.72 -45.11
N SER A 459 27.30 -8.63 -44.63
CA SER A 459 26.74 -7.75 -43.62
C SER A 459 26.82 -6.28 -44.03
N THR A 460 25.89 -5.46 -43.54
CA THR A 460 25.97 -4.01 -43.65
C THR A 460 25.81 -3.41 -42.27
N PHE A 461 26.88 -2.80 -41.77
CA PHE A 461 26.90 -2.04 -40.56
C PHE A 461 26.55 -0.59 -40.85
N PHE A 462 25.61 -0.05 -40.11
CA PHE A 462 25.17 1.33 -40.25
C PHE A 462 25.44 2.10 -38.95
N PHE A 463 25.83 3.34 -39.08
CA PHE A 463 25.78 4.31 -37.99
C PHE A 463 25.35 5.67 -38.47
N SER A 464 24.75 6.45 -37.55
CA SER A 464 24.30 7.79 -37.82
C SER A 464 24.94 8.80 -36.86
N LEU A 465 25.17 10.02 -37.37
CA LEU A 465 25.70 11.15 -36.59
C LEU A 465 24.90 12.39 -36.87
N PRO A 466 24.57 13.24 -35.87
CA PRO A 466 23.87 14.49 -36.07
C PRO A 466 24.65 15.41 -36.98
N ALA A 467 24.00 16.00 -37.99
CA ALA A 467 24.61 17.09 -38.77
C ALA A 467 24.62 18.37 -37.90
N ALA A 468 25.71 19.12 -37.98
CA ALA A 468 25.92 20.35 -37.19
C ALA A 468 25.09 21.51 -37.72
#